data_0a3ce4744f5c668e1d9aa184c9904175
#
_entry.id   0a3ce4744f5c668e1d9aa184c9904175
#
_cell.length_a   1.000
_cell.length_b   1.000
_cell.length_c   1.000
_cell.angle_alpha   90.00
_cell.angle_beta   90.00
_cell.angle_gamma   90.00
#
_symmetry.space_group_name_H-M   'P 1'
#
loop_
_entity.id
_entity.type
_entity.pdbx_description
1 polymer ?
#
loop_
_entity_poly.entity_id
_entity_poly.type
_entity_poly.pdbx_seq_one_letter_code
_entity_poly.pdbx_strand_id
1 'polypeptide(L)'
;MKIAFGMIVFNGDFVLQECLESVYPYATQILISEGPVRYWQDQGFTTSTDRTNEILDNFPDPDNKITIVHGQFEEKDGECRAYMPHMRDDIDYIWNLDSDEVYKPEDIEKLIKVLEEEKYTSVGVRSCSFYGGFDYYIGGFELARDNFLR
;
A
#
# COMPACT_ATOMS: atom_id res chain seq x y z
N MET A 1 2.49 -13.12 -14.28
CA MET A 1 2.92 -12.86 -12.90
C MET A 1 1.76 -12.29 -12.11
N LYS A 2 1.53 -12.74 -10.89
CA LYS A 2 0.43 -12.33 -10.01
C LYS A 2 0.99 -11.53 -8.84
N ILE A 3 0.55 -10.28 -8.70
CA ILE A 3 1.05 -9.35 -7.68
C ILE A 3 -0.09 -9.03 -6.71
N ALA A 4 0.18 -9.16 -5.41
CA ALA A 4 -0.63 -8.57 -4.37
C ALA A 4 0.00 -7.24 -3.92
N PHE A 5 -0.82 -6.22 -3.70
CA PHE A 5 -0.41 -4.98 -3.04
C PHE A 5 -0.89 -5.02 -1.60
N GLY A 6 0.02 -4.85 -0.64
CA GLY A 6 -0.26 -4.83 0.78
C GLY A 6 -0.09 -3.43 1.35
N MET A 7 -1.10 -2.93 2.06
CA MET A 7 -1.16 -1.56 2.57
C MET A 7 -1.67 -1.54 4.00
N ILE A 8 -1.12 -0.64 4.81
CA ILE A 8 -1.71 -0.26 6.10
C ILE A 8 -2.17 1.20 6.01
N VAL A 9 -3.28 1.53 6.64
CA VAL A 9 -3.83 2.89 6.59
C VAL A 9 -4.55 3.27 7.89
N PHE A 10 -4.27 4.47 8.37
CA PHE A 10 -5.00 5.13 9.43
C PHE A 10 -4.97 6.64 9.20
N ASN A 11 -6.15 7.27 9.04
CA ASN A 11 -6.29 8.69 8.70
C ASN A 11 -5.43 9.09 7.48
N GLY A 12 -5.62 8.38 6.37
CA GLY A 12 -4.82 8.51 5.16
C GLY A 12 -5.56 9.08 3.95
N ASP A 13 -6.63 9.86 4.13
CA ASP A 13 -7.53 10.30 3.04
C ASP A 13 -6.88 11.22 2.00
N PHE A 14 -5.69 11.75 2.28
CA PHE A 14 -5.05 12.79 1.46
C PHE A 14 -4.78 12.37 0.01
N VAL A 15 -4.25 11.16 -0.21
CA VAL A 15 -3.94 10.60 -1.55
C VAL A 15 -4.30 9.12 -1.68
N LEU A 16 -5.07 8.56 -0.76
CA LEU A 16 -5.45 7.15 -0.74
C LEU A 16 -6.16 6.71 -2.03
N GLN A 17 -7.05 7.56 -2.54
CA GLN A 17 -7.76 7.26 -3.78
C GLN A 17 -6.81 7.16 -4.96
N GLU A 18 -5.92 8.13 -5.14
CA GLU A 18 -4.92 8.15 -6.20
C GLU A 18 -3.90 7.01 -6.06
N CYS A 19 -3.55 6.65 -4.82
CA CYS A 19 -2.74 5.49 -4.52
C CYS A 19 -3.40 4.22 -5.06
N LEU A 20 -4.65 3.95 -4.67
CA LEU A 20 -5.41 2.79 -5.12
C LEU A 20 -5.61 2.78 -6.65
N GLU A 21 -5.99 3.92 -7.25
CA GLU A 21 -6.15 4.05 -8.69
C GLU A 21 -4.86 3.72 -9.45
N SER A 22 -3.70 4.09 -8.90
CA SER A 22 -2.41 3.85 -9.53
C SER A 22 -2.01 2.38 -9.61
N VAL A 23 -2.41 1.57 -8.63
CA VAL A 23 -2.01 0.15 -8.52
C VAL A 23 -3.11 -0.83 -8.94
N TYR A 24 -4.38 -0.43 -8.88
CA TYR A 24 -5.51 -1.31 -9.16
C TYR A 24 -5.44 -2.03 -10.52
N PRO A 25 -5.02 -1.39 -11.64
CA PRO A 25 -4.92 -2.07 -12.95
C PRO A 25 -3.93 -3.22 -12.95
N TYR A 26 -2.90 -3.17 -12.11
CA TYR A 26 -1.80 -4.13 -12.06
C TYR A 26 -1.96 -5.20 -10.97
N ALA A 27 -2.91 -4.98 -10.07
CA ALA A 27 -3.14 -5.87 -8.94
C ALA A 27 -3.87 -7.14 -9.35
N THR A 28 -3.41 -8.28 -8.83
CA THR A 28 -4.18 -9.52 -8.73
C THR A 28 -5.02 -9.50 -7.45
N GLN A 29 -4.49 -8.89 -6.38
CA GLN A 29 -5.16 -8.68 -5.11
C GLN A 29 -4.63 -7.41 -4.46
N ILE A 30 -5.49 -6.69 -3.71
CA ILE A 30 -5.10 -5.58 -2.85
C ILE A 30 -5.55 -5.92 -1.44
N LEU A 31 -4.60 -5.90 -0.50
CA LEU A 31 -4.80 -6.27 0.89
C LEU A 31 -4.60 -5.03 1.74
N ILE A 32 -5.59 -4.63 2.50
CA ILE A 32 -5.56 -3.40 3.28
C ILE A 32 -5.88 -3.72 4.73
N SER A 33 -5.02 -3.26 5.67
CA SER A 33 -5.39 -3.18 7.08
C SER A 33 -5.70 -1.74 7.43
N GLU A 34 -6.89 -1.48 7.97
CA GLU A 34 -7.33 -0.15 8.40
C GLU A 34 -7.51 -0.13 9.90
N GLY A 35 -6.90 0.85 10.56
CA GLY A 35 -7.15 1.15 11.95
C GLY A 35 -5.94 1.65 12.72
N PRO A 36 -6.16 2.09 13.99
CA PRO A 36 -5.12 2.70 14.79
C PRO A 36 -4.18 1.67 15.41
N VAL A 37 -2.88 1.99 15.43
CA VAL A 37 -1.90 1.34 16.32
C VAL A 37 -2.05 1.87 17.75
N ARG A 38 -1.43 1.19 18.76
CA ARG A 38 -1.53 1.50 20.20
C ARG A 38 -1.36 2.98 20.50
N TYR A 39 -0.41 3.64 19.90
CA TYR A 39 -0.16 5.07 20.11
C TYR A 39 -1.42 5.95 19.90
N TRP A 40 -2.19 5.64 18.84
CA TRP A 40 -3.42 6.37 18.54
C TRP A 40 -4.63 5.88 19.38
N GLN A 41 -4.66 4.58 19.70
CA GLN A 41 -5.69 4.03 20.60
C GLN A 41 -5.64 4.71 21.99
N ASP A 42 -4.44 4.93 22.52
CA ASP A 42 -4.24 5.61 23.80
C ASP A 42 -4.72 7.08 23.78
N GLN A 43 -4.91 7.65 22.58
CA GLN A 43 -5.51 8.96 22.37
C GLN A 43 -7.03 8.90 22.10
N GLY A 44 -7.63 7.72 22.19
CA GLY A 44 -9.08 7.49 22.06
C GLY A 44 -9.57 7.16 20.66
N PHE A 45 -8.67 6.95 19.68
CA PHE A 45 -9.06 6.52 18.35
C PHE A 45 -9.37 5.02 18.33
N THR A 46 -10.44 4.65 17.63
CA THR A 46 -10.83 3.25 17.41
C THR A 46 -10.85 2.86 15.92
N THR A 47 -10.91 3.82 15.03
CA THR A 47 -10.89 3.71 13.56
C THR A 47 -10.48 5.05 12.99
N SER A 48 -10.23 5.15 11.69
CA SER A 48 -10.01 6.42 11.00
C SER A 48 -11.20 7.37 11.16
N THR A 49 -10.92 8.65 11.36
CA THR A 49 -11.91 9.71 11.61
C THR A 49 -12.02 10.72 10.47
N ASP A 50 -11.17 10.59 9.48
CA ASP A 50 -11.20 11.32 8.22
C ASP A 50 -12.04 10.56 7.15
N ARG A 51 -11.84 10.84 5.88
CA ARG A 51 -12.55 10.18 4.78
C ARG A 51 -11.97 8.82 4.37
N THR A 52 -10.99 8.29 5.10
CA THR A 52 -10.34 7.01 4.75
C THR A 52 -11.36 5.90 4.51
N ASN A 53 -12.26 5.65 5.47
CA ASN A 53 -13.26 4.60 5.34
C ASN A 53 -14.27 4.89 4.22
N GLU A 54 -14.67 6.15 4.02
CA GLU A 54 -15.52 6.55 2.89
C GLU A 54 -14.88 6.21 1.55
N ILE A 55 -13.58 6.48 1.39
CA ILE A 55 -12.82 6.15 0.17
C ILE A 55 -12.76 4.64 -0.02
N LEU A 56 -12.40 3.89 1.02
CA LEU A 56 -12.29 2.43 0.96
C LEU A 56 -13.63 1.76 0.58
N ASP A 57 -14.73 2.20 1.21
CA ASP A 57 -16.07 1.63 1.00
C ASP A 57 -16.65 1.94 -0.39
N ASN A 58 -16.25 3.07 -1.00
CA ASN A 58 -16.78 3.52 -2.28
C ASN A 58 -15.80 3.33 -3.45
N PHE A 59 -14.60 2.81 -3.20
CA PHE A 59 -13.64 2.58 -4.29
C PHE A 59 -14.18 1.53 -5.27
N PRO A 60 -14.16 1.80 -6.59
CA PRO A 60 -14.66 0.86 -7.58
C PRO A 60 -13.81 -0.41 -7.64
N ASP A 61 -14.39 -1.55 -7.28
CA ASP A 61 -13.74 -2.86 -7.32
C ASP A 61 -14.54 -3.87 -8.17
N PRO A 62 -14.68 -3.65 -9.49
CA PRO A 62 -15.47 -4.52 -10.35
C PRO A 62 -14.92 -5.95 -10.46
N ASP A 63 -13.63 -6.12 -10.20
CA ASP A 63 -12.94 -7.42 -10.29
C ASP A 63 -12.84 -8.14 -8.94
N ASN A 64 -13.36 -7.54 -7.86
CA ASN A 64 -13.32 -8.08 -6.49
C ASN A 64 -11.90 -8.43 -6.04
N LYS A 65 -10.97 -7.49 -6.23
CA LYS A 65 -9.54 -7.62 -5.89
C LYS A 65 -9.22 -7.17 -4.46
N ILE A 66 -10.07 -6.30 -3.86
CA ILE A 66 -9.77 -5.63 -2.60
C ILE A 66 -10.26 -6.44 -1.41
N THR A 67 -9.41 -6.62 -0.43
CA THR A 67 -9.75 -7.20 0.88
C THR A 67 -9.34 -6.22 1.95
N ILE A 68 -10.29 -5.80 2.79
CA ILE A 68 -10.05 -4.85 3.88
C ILE A 68 -10.21 -5.57 5.22
N VAL A 69 -9.23 -5.39 6.10
CA VAL A 69 -9.23 -5.88 7.47
C VAL A 69 -9.24 -4.69 8.42
N HIS A 70 -10.36 -4.46 9.06
CA HIS A 70 -10.48 -3.42 10.08
C HIS A 70 -10.03 -3.96 11.45
N GLY A 71 -9.29 -3.15 12.20
CA GLY A 71 -8.81 -3.59 13.50
C GLY A 71 -8.19 -2.49 14.36
N GLN A 72 -7.69 -2.93 15.52
CA GLN A 72 -6.85 -2.15 16.40
C GLN A 72 -5.58 -2.95 16.63
N PHE A 73 -4.43 -2.36 16.38
CA PHE A 73 -3.16 -3.07 16.30
C PHE A 73 -2.20 -2.56 17.38
N GLU A 74 -1.34 -3.43 17.90
CA GLU A 74 -0.31 -3.00 18.85
C GLU A 74 0.72 -2.10 18.17
N GLU A 75 1.20 -2.54 17.00
CA GLU A 75 2.24 -1.87 16.22
C GLU A 75 1.97 -2.05 14.72
N LYS A 76 2.67 -1.31 13.87
CA LYS A 76 2.59 -1.41 12.40
C LYS A 76 2.84 -2.83 11.88
N ASP A 77 3.78 -3.56 12.49
CA ASP A 77 4.04 -4.96 12.12
C ASP A 77 2.82 -5.87 12.33
N GLY A 78 2.07 -5.64 13.41
CA GLY A 78 0.81 -6.34 13.68
C GLY A 78 -0.26 -6.01 12.66
N GLU A 79 -0.32 -4.76 12.24
CA GLU A 79 -1.23 -4.27 11.20
C GLU A 79 -0.89 -4.90 9.83
N CYS A 80 0.38 -4.92 9.43
CA CYS A 80 0.83 -5.63 8.22
C CYS A 80 0.53 -7.13 8.25
N ARG A 81 0.66 -7.77 9.42
CA ARG A 81 0.35 -9.20 9.57
C ARG A 81 -1.13 -9.51 9.51
N ALA A 82 -2.01 -8.56 9.80
CA ALA A 82 -3.45 -8.78 9.85
C ALA A 82 -4.05 -9.13 8.48
N TYR A 83 -3.56 -8.56 7.40
CA TYR A 83 -4.04 -8.90 6.05
C TYR A 83 -3.38 -10.16 5.45
N MET A 84 -2.20 -10.58 5.94
CA MET A 84 -1.45 -11.71 5.36
C MET A 84 -2.24 -13.02 5.26
N PRO A 85 -3.08 -13.43 6.26
CA PRO A 85 -3.90 -14.63 6.15
C PRO A 85 -4.94 -14.60 5.03
N HIS A 86 -5.23 -13.44 4.47
CA HIS A 86 -6.18 -13.26 3.38
C HIS A 86 -5.51 -13.24 2.00
N MET A 87 -4.17 -13.34 1.97
CA MET A 87 -3.44 -13.40 0.71
C MET A 87 -3.71 -14.74 0.01
N ARG A 88 -3.94 -14.68 -1.30
CA ARG A 88 -4.17 -15.86 -2.12
C ARG A 88 -2.87 -16.66 -2.27
N ASP A 89 -2.99 -17.99 -2.28
CA ASP A 89 -1.85 -18.91 -2.41
C ASP A 89 -1.13 -18.83 -3.78
N ASP A 90 -1.78 -18.24 -4.78
CA ASP A 90 -1.27 -18.13 -6.15
C ASP A 90 -0.57 -16.80 -6.45
N ILE A 91 -0.27 -15.99 -5.43
CA ILE A 91 0.48 -14.74 -5.56
C ILE A 91 1.98 -15.03 -5.68
N ASP A 92 2.61 -14.43 -6.69
CA ASP A 92 4.05 -14.56 -6.93
C ASP A 92 4.87 -13.56 -6.09
N TYR A 93 4.36 -12.33 -5.96
CA TYR A 93 5.02 -11.24 -5.21
C TYR A 93 4.00 -10.43 -4.42
N ILE A 94 4.39 -10.01 -3.21
CA ILE A 94 3.69 -8.95 -2.48
C ILE A 94 4.47 -7.65 -2.58
N TRP A 95 3.77 -6.59 -2.96
CA TRP A 95 4.27 -5.23 -3.02
C TRP A 95 3.73 -4.46 -1.82
N ASN A 96 4.60 -4.20 -0.82
CA ASN A 96 4.23 -3.33 0.28
C ASN A 96 4.30 -1.88 -0.17
N LEU A 97 3.23 -1.15 0.05
CA LEU A 97 3.16 0.28 -0.26
C LEU A 97 2.52 1.04 0.91
N ASP A 98 2.91 2.28 1.08
CA ASP A 98 2.24 3.19 2.00
C ASP A 98 1.03 3.85 1.31
N SER A 99 0.01 4.18 2.09
CA SER A 99 -1.27 4.73 1.58
C SER A 99 -1.14 6.12 0.93
N ASP A 100 0.02 6.74 1.06
CA ASP A 100 0.39 8.04 0.48
C ASP A 100 1.37 7.92 -0.71
N GLU A 101 1.55 6.73 -1.26
CA GLU A 101 2.38 6.48 -2.44
C GLU A 101 1.55 6.38 -3.71
N VAL A 102 1.97 7.11 -4.75
CA VAL A 102 1.33 7.08 -6.08
C VAL A 102 2.36 6.65 -7.12
N TYR A 103 2.04 5.65 -7.90
CA TYR A 103 2.94 5.05 -8.87
C TYR A 103 2.59 5.46 -10.30
N LYS A 104 3.62 5.71 -11.11
CA LYS A 104 3.45 5.93 -12.54
C LYS A 104 3.29 4.60 -13.27
N PRO A 105 2.37 4.47 -14.22
CA PRO A 105 2.16 3.25 -14.99
C PRO A 105 3.44 2.69 -15.59
N GLU A 106 4.26 3.54 -16.21
CA GLU A 106 5.52 3.15 -16.84
C GLU A 106 6.57 2.59 -15.87
N ASP A 107 6.53 3.00 -14.59
CA ASP A 107 7.47 2.50 -13.59
C ASP A 107 7.02 1.14 -13.04
N ILE A 108 5.70 0.95 -12.83
CA ILE A 108 5.13 -0.37 -12.50
C ILE A 108 5.44 -1.37 -13.61
N GLU A 109 5.20 -1.01 -14.87
CA GLU A 109 5.46 -1.89 -16.02
C GLU A 109 6.93 -2.27 -16.15
N LYS A 110 7.86 -1.35 -15.89
CA LYS A 110 9.30 -1.64 -15.87
C LYS A 110 9.65 -2.64 -14.78
N LEU A 111 9.08 -2.43 -13.57
CA LEU A 111 9.34 -3.31 -12.45
C LEU A 111 8.78 -4.72 -12.70
N ILE A 112 7.57 -4.82 -13.24
CA ILE A 112 6.98 -6.10 -13.63
C ILE A 112 7.93 -6.88 -14.57
N LYS A 113 8.49 -6.22 -15.58
CA LYS A 113 9.47 -6.84 -16.49
C LYS A 113 10.72 -7.34 -15.77
N VAL A 114 11.22 -6.58 -14.78
CA VAL A 114 12.37 -7.00 -13.97
C VAL A 114 12.04 -8.22 -13.11
N LEU A 115 10.84 -8.27 -12.53
CA LEU A 115 10.39 -9.39 -11.71
C LEU A 115 10.14 -10.66 -12.56
N GLU A 116 9.69 -10.52 -13.80
CA GLU A 116 9.50 -11.63 -14.75
C GLU A 116 10.79 -12.33 -15.15
N GLU A 117 11.96 -11.70 -14.94
CA GLU A 117 13.24 -12.36 -15.13
C GLU A 117 13.54 -13.45 -14.08
N GLU A 118 12.72 -13.56 -13.02
CA GLU A 118 12.79 -14.55 -11.92
C GLU A 118 14.14 -14.64 -11.20
N LYS A 119 14.98 -13.62 -11.33
CA LYS A 119 16.33 -13.59 -10.73
C LYS A 119 16.34 -13.05 -9.31
N TYR A 120 15.26 -12.39 -8.89
CA TYR A 120 15.22 -11.63 -7.67
C TYR A 120 14.16 -12.15 -6.71
N THR A 121 14.51 -12.30 -5.45
CA THR A 121 13.58 -12.63 -4.36
C THR A 121 13.01 -11.37 -3.71
N SER A 122 13.70 -10.24 -3.85
CA SER A 122 13.21 -8.93 -3.43
C SER A 122 13.80 -7.83 -4.32
N VAL A 123 13.04 -6.79 -4.55
CA VAL A 123 13.46 -5.60 -5.30
C VAL A 123 13.06 -4.36 -4.50
N GLY A 124 13.97 -3.40 -4.41
CA GLY A 124 13.68 -2.09 -3.82
C GLY A 124 13.48 -1.05 -4.92
N VAL A 125 12.47 -0.21 -4.77
CA VAL A 125 12.25 0.95 -5.63
C VAL A 125 12.73 2.23 -4.95
N ARG A 126 12.93 3.29 -5.74
CA ARG A 126 13.22 4.61 -5.22
C ARG A 126 11.97 5.45 -5.30
N SER A 127 11.60 6.07 -4.20
CA SER A 127 10.49 7.02 -4.13
C SER A 127 11.00 8.46 -4.19
N CYS A 128 10.14 9.37 -4.60
CA CYS A 128 10.34 10.80 -4.56
C CYS A 128 9.42 11.37 -3.47
N SER A 129 9.99 11.92 -2.40
CA SER A 129 9.20 12.50 -1.32
C SER A 129 8.90 13.96 -1.60
N PHE A 130 7.63 14.33 -1.57
CA PHE A 130 7.15 15.69 -1.72
C PHE A 130 7.00 16.39 -0.35
N TYR A 131 7.10 17.70 -0.32
CA TYR A 131 6.95 18.49 0.90
C TYR A 131 6.11 19.73 0.65
N GLY A 132 5.02 19.87 1.38
CA GLY A 132 4.12 21.03 1.30
C GLY A 132 3.29 21.11 0.02
N GLY A 133 3.36 20.11 -0.86
CA GLY A 133 2.64 20.00 -2.13
C GLY A 133 3.47 19.31 -3.20
N PHE A 134 2.86 18.98 -4.33
CA PHE A 134 3.53 18.25 -5.43
C PHE A 134 4.51 19.11 -6.25
N ASP A 135 4.58 20.42 -6.00
CA ASP A 135 5.50 21.33 -6.70
C ASP A 135 6.93 21.29 -6.10
N TYR A 136 7.08 20.70 -4.91
CA TYR A 136 8.34 20.63 -4.19
C TYR A 136 8.67 19.22 -3.78
N TYR A 137 9.87 18.75 -4.10
CA TYR A 137 10.36 17.46 -3.64
C TYR A 137 11.65 17.62 -2.81
N ILE A 138 11.87 16.68 -1.90
CA ILE A 138 13.07 16.66 -1.06
C ILE A 138 14.21 16.08 -1.89
N GLY A 139 15.16 16.95 -2.31
CA GLY A 139 16.37 16.53 -3.01
C GLY A 139 17.55 16.32 -2.06
N GLY A 140 18.53 15.51 -2.52
CA GLY A 140 19.81 15.33 -1.80
C GLY A 140 19.80 14.21 -0.74
N PHE A 141 18.67 13.56 -0.48
CA PHE A 141 18.61 12.32 0.29
C PHE A 141 18.78 11.12 -0.65
N GLU A 142 19.42 10.05 -0.16
CA GLU A 142 19.23 8.74 -0.78
C GLU A 142 17.74 8.43 -0.69
N LEU A 143 17.11 8.27 -1.84
CA LEU A 143 15.68 7.97 -1.92
C LEU A 143 15.39 6.71 -1.10
N ALA A 144 14.30 6.73 -0.36
CA ALA A 144 13.85 5.57 0.41
C ALA A 144 13.79 4.33 -0.49
N ARG A 145 14.08 3.18 0.09
CA ARG A 145 14.02 1.90 -0.62
C ARG A 145 12.83 1.15 -0.10
N ASP A 146 11.83 0.99 -0.95
CA ASP A 146 10.75 0.06 -0.67
C ASP A 146 11.17 -1.35 -1.08
N ASN A 147 10.82 -2.33 -0.26
CA ASN A 147 11.25 -3.70 -0.47
C ASN A 147 10.07 -4.56 -0.91
N PHE A 148 10.28 -5.30 -2.00
CA PHE A 148 9.37 -6.36 -2.43
C PHE A 148 9.90 -7.69 -1.91
N LEU A 149 9.01 -8.47 -1.32
CA LEU A 149 9.31 -9.82 -0.85
C LEU A 149 8.57 -10.85 -1.71
N ARG A 150 9.30 -11.90 -2.06
CA ARG A 150 8.75 -13.08 -2.73
C ARG A 150 8.25 -14.09 -1.72
#